data_bfbfc8e7f0f85505db02ca22a3c1a6f3
#
_entry.id   bfbfc8e7f0f85505db02ca22a3c1a6f3
#
_cell.length_a   1.000
_cell.length_b   1.000
_cell.length_c   1.000
_cell.angle_alpha   90.00
_cell.angle_beta   90.00
_cell.angle_gamma   90.00
#
_symmetry.space_group_name_H-M   'P 1'
#
loop_
_entity.id
_entity.type
_entity.pdbx_description
1 polymer ?
#
loop_
_entity_poly.entity_id
_entity_poly.type
_entity_poly.pdbx_seq_one_letter_code
_entity_poly.pdbx_strand_id
1 'polypeptide(L)'
;EWIIFVAVAALLVLITVLMNVAMPKFKQMQVLVDRLNLVSREILTGIMPIRAFSREKFEEERFDKANKDLMGTQLFTNRAMVAMMPFMTLIMNGTSLLIVWFGGKAMDNGTMQVGEMIAFITYTMQIVMSFLMLAMVAVMLPRAGVAADRIDEVIRTKATIHDPDEADAKAAKEHKNWQGVV
;
A
#
# COMPACT_ATOMS: atom_id res chain seq x y z
N GLU A 1 1.60 6.55 -33.04
CA GLU A 1 2.12 5.53 -32.10
C GLU A 1 3.08 6.14 -31.04
N TRP A 2 4.02 7.02 -31.44
CA TRP A 2 4.98 7.63 -30.51
C TRP A 2 4.34 8.42 -29.36
N ILE A 3 3.15 9.02 -29.55
CA ILE A 3 2.41 9.77 -28.52
C ILE A 3 2.06 8.87 -27.33
N ILE A 4 1.66 7.61 -27.59
CA ILE A 4 1.34 6.64 -26.54
C ILE A 4 2.60 6.31 -25.72
N PHE A 5 3.73 6.09 -26.42
CA PHE A 5 5.01 5.82 -25.74
C PHE A 5 5.44 6.98 -24.84
N VAL A 6 5.28 8.22 -25.31
CA VAL A 6 5.59 9.41 -24.51
C VAL A 6 4.66 9.51 -23.30
N ALA A 7 3.36 9.27 -23.47
CA ALA A 7 2.40 9.29 -22.37
C ALA A 7 2.71 8.22 -21.30
N VAL A 8 2.98 6.98 -21.73
CA VAL A 8 3.33 5.88 -20.84
C VAL A 8 4.66 6.16 -20.14
N ALA A 9 5.66 6.65 -20.86
CA ALA A 9 6.95 7.03 -20.27
C ALA A 9 6.80 8.14 -19.22
N ALA A 10 6.00 9.18 -19.51
CA ALA A 10 5.71 10.25 -18.57
C ALA A 10 5.02 9.74 -17.30
N LEU A 11 4.07 8.80 -17.44
CA LEU A 11 3.41 8.15 -16.32
C LEU A 11 4.37 7.31 -15.47
N LEU A 12 5.22 6.51 -16.10
CA LEU A 12 6.21 5.71 -15.40
C LEU A 12 7.21 6.58 -14.64
N VAL A 13 7.65 7.69 -15.24
CA VAL A 13 8.52 8.67 -14.57
C VAL A 13 7.80 9.28 -13.37
N LEU A 14 6.56 9.73 -13.54
CA LEU A 14 5.75 10.30 -12.46
C LEU A 14 5.61 9.32 -11.29
N ILE A 15 5.24 8.07 -11.57
CA ILE A 15 5.08 7.02 -10.55
C ILE A 15 6.41 6.74 -9.85
N THR A 16 7.49 6.61 -10.60
CA THR A 16 8.82 6.33 -10.05
C THR A 16 9.31 7.45 -9.15
N VAL A 17 9.15 8.70 -9.58
CA VAL A 17 9.52 9.89 -8.77
C VAL A 17 8.68 9.92 -7.49
N LEU A 18 7.37 9.72 -7.59
CA LEU A 18 6.48 9.72 -6.44
C LEU A 18 6.85 8.62 -5.44
N MET A 19 7.09 7.40 -5.93
CA MET A 19 7.50 6.28 -5.09
C MET A 19 8.81 6.56 -4.35
N ASN A 20 9.82 7.09 -5.05
CA ASN A 20 11.12 7.42 -4.44
C ASN A 20 11.02 8.54 -3.39
N VAL A 21 10.08 9.47 -3.55
CA VAL A 21 9.86 10.57 -2.60
C VAL A 21 8.97 10.12 -1.43
N ALA A 22 7.90 9.39 -1.71
CA ALA A 22 6.90 9.03 -0.71
C ALA A 22 7.33 7.84 0.17
N MET A 23 7.95 6.80 -0.38
CA MET A 23 8.31 5.59 0.36
C MET A 23 9.20 5.84 1.58
N PRO A 24 10.30 6.63 1.52
CA PRO A 24 11.11 6.91 2.70
C PRO A 24 10.32 7.69 3.75
N LYS A 25 9.39 8.56 3.33
CA LYS A 25 8.53 9.32 4.24
C LYS A 25 7.48 8.45 4.92
N PHE A 26 6.93 7.45 4.24
CA PHE A 26 6.05 6.46 4.86
C PHE A 26 6.76 5.66 5.96
N LYS A 27 7.99 5.23 5.73
CA LYS A 27 8.80 4.56 6.75
C LYS A 27 9.07 5.49 7.94
N GLN A 28 9.44 6.75 7.68
CA GLN A 28 9.65 7.75 8.73
C GLN A 28 8.37 8.01 9.54
N MET A 29 7.22 8.10 8.87
CA MET A 29 5.92 8.28 9.51
C MET A 29 5.61 7.15 10.49
N GLN A 30 5.90 5.88 10.13
CA GLN A 30 5.69 4.75 11.04
C GLN A 30 6.51 4.88 12.32
N VAL A 31 7.79 5.26 12.22
CA VAL A 31 8.66 5.48 13.38
C VAL A 31 8.12 6.63 14.26
N LEU A 32 7.59 7.69 13.64
CA LEU A 32 7.03 8.82 14.39
C LEU A 32 5.70 8.46 15.07
N VAL A 33 4.87 7.61 14.45
CA VAL A 33 3.67 7.05 15.09
C VAL A 33 4.04 6.21 16.30
N ASP A 34 5.04 5.34 16.18
CA ASP A 34 5.50 4.51 17.30
C ASP A 34 6.03 5.39 18.44
N ARG A 35 6.78 6.46 18.12
CA ARG A 35 7.26 7.44 19.10
C ARG A 35 6.12 8.17 19.79
N LEU A 36 5.10 8.62 19.06
CA LEU A 36 3.93 9.29 19.65
C LEU A 36 3.16 8.34 20.57
N ASN A 37 2.98 7.08 20.15
CA ASN A 37 2.34 6.06 20.97
C ASN A 37 3.13 5.77 22.25
N LEU A 38 4.47 5.73 22.16
CA LEU A 38 5.34 5.56 23.34
C LEU A 38 5.14 6.70 24.34
N VAL A 39 5.25 7.95 23.88
CA VAL A 39 5.05 9.15 24.73
C VAL A 39 3.66 9.14 25.35
N SER A 40 2.62 8.83 24.59
CA SER A 40 1.25 8.72 25.08
C SER A 40 1.10 7.67 26.18
N ARG A 41 1.70 6.49 25.97
CA ARG A 41 1.68 5.39 26.97
C ARG A 41 2.42 5.78 28.25
N GLU A 42 3.59 6.42 28.12
CA GLU A 42 4.36 6.88 29.29
C GLU A 42 3.58 7.90 30.09
N ILE A 43 2.92 8.88 29.46
CA ILE A 43 2.07 9.87 30.12
C ILE A 43 0.89 9.19 30.83
N LEU A 44 0.19 8.28 30.16
CA LEU A 44 -0.96 7.59 30.76
C LEU A 44 -0.57 6.70 31.94
N THR A 45 0.56 6.01 31.84
CA THR A 45 1.05 5.15 32.94
C THR A 45 1.60 5.98 34.07
N GLY A 46 2.25 7.12 33.77
CA GLY A 46 2.88 8.01 34.75
C GLY A 46 2.01 9.16 35.21
N ILE A 47 0.69 9.15 35.00
CA ILE A 47 -0.19 10.30 35.30
C ILE A 47 -0.15 10.74 36.76
N MET A 48 -0.04 9.79 37.70
CA MET A 48 0.03 10.10 39.14
C MET A 48 1.34 10.79 39.52
N PRO A 49 2.54 10.28 39.15
CA PRO A 49 3.80 10.99 39.38
C PRO A 49 3.83 12.36 38.67
N ILE A 50 3.33 12.47 37.46
CA ILE A 50 3.30 13.74 36.70
C ILE A 50 2.54 14.81 37.49
N ARG A 51 1.36 14.46 38.04
CA ARG A 51 0.56 15.36 38.88
C ARG A 51 1.23 15.65 40.23
N ALA A 52 1.80 14.63 40.85
CA ALA A 52 2.46 14.79 42.17
C ALA A 52 3.63 15.78 42.12
N PHE A 53 4.36 15.80 40.97
CA PHE A 53 5.50 16.70 40.77
C PHE A 53 5.20 17.92 39.91
N SER A 54 3.92 18.19 39.58
CA SER A 54 3.46 19.32 38.74
C SER A 54 4.24 19.44 37.42
N ARG A 55 4.44 18.30 36.75
CA ARG A 55 5.21 18.21 35.48
C ARG A 55 4.34 18.16 34.22
N GLU A 56 3.05 18.49 34.34
CA GLU A 56 2.09 18.42 33.23
C GLU A 56 2.55 19.21 32.03
N LYS A 57 3.03 20.44 32.22
CA LYS A 57 3.50 21.30 31.13
C LYS A 57 4.70 20.72 30.38
N PHE A 58 5.61 20.07 31.08
CA PHE A 58 6.77 19.41 30.47
C PHE A 58 6.33 18.24 29.56
N GLU A 59 5.40 17.43 30.04
CA GLU A 59 4.90 16.29 29.25
C GLU A 59 4.02 16.74 28.09
N GLU A 60 3.26 17.84 28.25
CA GLU A 60 2.51 18.46 27.18
C GLU A 60 3.45 18.95 26.05
N GLU A 61 4.53 19.65 26.40
CA GLU A 61 5.52 20.11 25.43
C GLU A 61 6.21 18.93 24.71
N ARG A 62 6.50 17.85 25.43
CA ARG A 62 7.09 16.62 24.90
C ARG A 62 6.16 15.93 23.91
N PHE A 63 4.87 15.83 24.26
CA PHE A 63 3.84 15.26 23.40
C PHE A 63 3.63 16.15 22.15
N ASP A 64 3.50 17.46 22.34
CA ASP A 64 3.30 18.42 21.25
C ASP A 64 4.46 18.37 20.24
N LYS A 65 5.70 18.23 20.71
CA LYS A 65 6.85 18.04 19.83
C LYS A 65 6.75 16.76 19.00
N ALA A 66 6.43 15.62 19.63
CA ALA A 66 6.28 14.36 18.92
C ALA A 66 5.11 14.42 17.90
N ASN A 67 4.01 15.07 18.27
CA ASN A 67 2.86 15.27 17.41
C ASN A 67 3.16 16.18 16.21
N LYS A 68 3.89 17.28 16.43
CA LYS A 68 4.32 18.20 15.36
C LYS A 68 5.26 17.53 14.37
N ASP A 69 6.20 16.71 14.85
CA ASP A 69 7.11 15.95 14.00
C ASP A 69 6.33 14.97 13.08
N LEU A 70 5.36 14.26 13.65
CA LEU A 70 4.46 13.37 12.90
C LEU A 70 3.60 14.15 11.92
N MET A 71 2.94 15.22 12.37
CA MET A 71 2.08 16.06 11.54
C MET A 71 2.83 16.64 10.34
N GLY A 72 4.05 17.14 10.54
CA GLY A 72 4.89 17.68 9.46
C GLY A 72 5.21 16.64 8.39
N THR A 73 5.58 15.44 8.81
CA THR A 73 5.87 14.32 7.89
C THR A 73 4.61 13.85 7.16
N GLN A 74 3.48 13.75 7.87
CA GLN A 74 2.19 13.34 7.29
C GLN A 74 1.66 14.37 6.30
N LEU A 75 1.76 15.66 6.61
CA LEU A 75 1.36 16.74 5.69
C LEU A 75 2.19 16.70 4.41
N PHE A 76 3.51 16.53 4.50
CA PHE A 76 4.36 16.40 3.33
C PHE A 76 3.94 15.21 2.46
N THR A 77 3.76 14.04 3.08
CA THR A 77 3.38 12.81 2.38
C THR A 77 2.01 12.95 1.71
N ASN A 78 1.02 13.50 2.43
CA ASN A 78 -0.32 13.72 1.88
C ASN A 78 -0.31 14.73 0.73
N ARG A 79 0.45 15.83 0.85
CA ARG A 79 0.58 16.81 -0.23
C ARG A 79 1.22 16.20 -1.48
N ALA A 80 2.25 15.38 -1.31
CA ALA A 80 2.87 14.66 -2.43
C ALA A 80 1.87 13.69 -3.11
N MET A 81 1.07 12.97 -2.32
CA MET A 81 0.03 12.07 -2.85
C MET A 81 -1.10 12.81 -3.56
N VAL A 82 -1.59 13.91 -2.98
CA VAL A 82 -2.66 14.72 -3.58
C VAL A 82 -2.18 15.37 -4.88
N ALA A 83 -0.93 15.79 -4.96
CA ALA A 83 -0.35 16.37 -6.18
C ALA A 83 -0.32 15.37 -7.36
N MET A 84 -0.35 14.07 -7.08
CA MET A 84 -0.40 13.04 -8.13
C MET A 84 -1.60 13.20 -9.06
N MET A 85 -2.80 13.49 -8.51
CA MET A 85 -4.03 13.61 -9.31
C MET A 85 -3.97 14.73 -10.37
N PRO A 86 -3.57 15.98 -10.05
CA PRO A 86 -3.39 17.02 -11.07
C PRO A 86 -2.37 16.66 -12.14
N PHE A 87 -1.24 16.07 -11.78
CA PHE A 87 -0.23 15.65 -12.76
C PHE A 87 -0.74 14.55 -13.68
N MET A 88 -1.47 13.56 -13.14
CA MET A 88 -2.11 12.52 -13.95
C MET A 88 -3.12 13.12 -14.93
N THR A 89 -3.99 14.03 -14.46
CA THR A 89 -4.98 14.71 -15.30
C THR A 89 -4.30 15.53 -16.39
N LEU A 90 -3.19 16.20 -16.07
CA LEU A 90 -2.42 16.97 -17.02
C LEU A 90 -1.81 16.08 -18.11
N ILE A 91 -1.23 14.93 -17.75
CA ILE A 91 -0.67 13.96 -18.71
C ILE A 91 -1.80 13.43 -19.60
N MET A 92 -2.95 13.02 -19.04
CA MET A 92 -4.06 12.47 -19.81
C MET A 92 -4.66 13.51 -20.78
N ASN A 93 -4.96 14.71 -20.31
CA ASN A 93 -5.52 15.77 -21.15
C ASN A 93 -4.49 16.28 -22.17
N GLY A 94 -3.22 16.42 -21.78
CA GLY A 94 -2.14 16.77 -22.68
C GLY A 94 -1.97 15.74 -23.79
N THR A 95 -2.04 14.45 -23.46
CA THR A 95 -2.00 13.36 -24.45
C THR A 95 -3.19 13.44 -25.42
N SER A 96 -4.41 13.68 -24.89
CA SER A 96 -5.60 13.84 -25.73
C SER A 96 -5.48 15.03 -26.68
N LEU A 97 -4.97 16.17 -26.19
CA LEU A 97 -4.74 17.34 -27.05
C LEU A 97 -3.71 17.07 -28.16
N LEU A 98 -2.63 16.35 -27.83
CA LEU A 98 -1.63 15.95 -28.82
C LEU A 98 -2.24 15.02 -29.88
N ILE A 99 -3.08 14.05 -29.47
CA ILE A 99 -3.76 13.14 -30.41
C ILE A 99 -4.68 13.93 -31.33
N VAL A 100 -5.48 14.87 -30.78
CA VAL A 100 -6.38 15.70 -31.58
C VAL A 100 -5.60 16.60 -32.54
N TRP A 101 -4.51 17.20 -32.10
CA TRP A 101 -3.69 18.07 -32.91
C TRP A 101 -3.03 17.32 -34.09
N PHE A 102 -2.36 16.21 -33.83
CA PHE A 102 -1.69 15.42 -34.86
C PHE A 102 -2.68 14.62 -35.70
N GLY A 103 -3.78 14.12 -35.08
CA GLY A 103 -4.87 13.44 -35.80
C GLY A 103 -5.62 14.37 -36.73
N GLY A 104 -5.89 15.62 -36.28
CA GLY A 104 -6.50 16.65 -37.16
C GLY A 104 -5.63 16.96 -38.38
N LYS A 105 -4.31 17.11 -38.22
CA LYS A 105 -3.40 17.26 -39.35
C LYS A 105 -3.37 16.04 -40.26
N ALA A 106 -3.45 14.82 -39.71
CA ALA A 106 -3.49 13.61 -40.50
C ALA A 106 -4.81 13.48 -41.28
N MET A 107 -5.94 13.93 -40.70
CA MET A 107 -7.24 14.00 -41.43
C MET A 107 -7.22 15.03 -42.53
N ASP A 108 -6.63 16.19 -42.31
CA ASP A 108 -6.50 17.24 -43.34
C ASP A 108 -5.67 16.75 -44.56
N ASN A 109 -4.67 15.92 -44.29
CA ASN A 109 -3.87 15.24 -45.31
C ASN A 109 -4.55 13.98 -45.91
N GLY A 110 -5.78 13.64 -45.51
CA GLY A 110 -6.52 12.47 -46.01
C GLY A 110 -5.96 11.10 -45.58
N THR A 111 -5.03 11.07 -44.58
CA THR A 111 -4.38 9.83 -44.15
C THR A 111 -5.03 9.19 -42.92
N MET A 112 -6.06 9.83 -42.34
CA MET A 112 -6.77 9.34 -41.14
C MET A 112 -8.26 9.71 -41.20
N GLN A 113 -9.12 8.80 -40.73
CA GLN A 113 -10.55 9.04 -40.62
C GLN A 113 -10.91 9.47 -39.16
N VAL A 114 -12.05 10.17 -39.01
CA VAL A 114 -12.56 10.61 -37.68
C VAL A 114 -12.74 9.44 -36.74
N GLY A 115 -13.24 8.30 -37.23
CA GLY A 115 -13.43 7.09 -36.43
C GLY A 115 -12.12 6.53 -35.89
N GLU A 116 -11.06 6.58 -36.66
CA GLU A 116 -9.71 6.12 -36.24
C GLU A 116 -9.15 7.03 -35.17
N MET A 117 -9.35 8.35 -35.25
CA MET A 117 -8.92 9.29 -34.19
C MET A 117 -9.65 9.04 -32.90
N ILE A 118 -10.97 8.81 -32.90
CA ILE A 118 -11.76 8.48 -31.72
C ILE A 118 -11.30 7.15 -31.12
N ALA A 119 -11.07 6.13 -31.93
CA ALA A 119 -10.55 4.85 -31.49
C ALA A 119 -9.16 5.01 -30.83
N PHE A 120 -8.29 5.85 -31.42
CA PHE A 120 -6.96 6.10 -30.90
C PHE A 120 -7.00 6.77 -29.52
N ILE A 121 -7.88 7.74 -29.31
CA ILE A 121 -8.11 8.38 -28.00
C ILE A 121 -8.58 7.34 -26.99
N THR A 122 -9.60 6.55 -27.36
CA THR A 122 -10.20 5.54 -26.49
C THR A 122 -9.19 4.50 -26.04
N TYR A 123 -8.41 3.96 -26.98
CA TYR A 123 -7.37 2.96 -26.66
C TYR A 123 -6.25 3.56 -25.81
N THR A 124 -5.85 4.80 -26.06
CA THR A 124 -4.84 5.48 -25.24
C THR A 124 -5.31 5.60 -23.81
N MET A 125 -6.56 6.02 -23.59
CA MET A 125 -7.14 6.08 -22.24
C MET A 125 -7.19 4.71 -21.57
N GLN A 126 -7.55 3.66 -22.30
CA GLN A 126 -7.60 2.30 -21.80
C GLN A 126 -6.22 1.77 -21.42
N ILE A 127 -5.20 2.06 -22.23
CA ILE A 127 -3.80 1.70 -21.92
C ILE A 127 -3.35 2.38 -20.64
N VAL A 128 -3.59 3.69 -20.48
CA VAL A 128 -3.23 4.45 -19.29
C VAL A 128 -3.90 3.86 -18.05
N MET A 129 -5.21 3.57 -18.11
CA MET A 129 -5.95 2.95 -17.01
C MET A 129 -5.43 1.56 -16.65
N SER A 130 -5.04 0.76 -17.64
CA SER A 130 -4.44 -0.56 -17.42
C SER A 130 -3.10 -0.47 -16.70
N PHE A 131 -2.25 0.51 -17.04
CA PHE A 131 -0.99 0.75 -16.32
C PHE A 131 -1.21 1.17 -14.87
N LEU A 132 -2.23 1.99 -14.61
CA LEU A 132 -2.60 2.35 -13.23
C LEU A 132 -3.06 1.14 -12.42
N MET A 133 -3.86 0.27 -13.02
CA MET A 133 -4.28 -0.99 -12.41
C MET A 133 -3.09 -1.90 -12.09
N LEU A 134 -2.15 -2.03 -13.03
CA LEU A 134 -0.92 -2.79 -12.82
C LEU A 134 -0.08 -2.22 -11.67
N ALA A 135 0.03 -0.89 -11.58
CA ALA A 135 0.74 -0.23 -10.48
C ALA A 135 0.09 -0.54 -9.11
N MET A 136 -1.25 -0.54 -9.04
CA MET A 136 -1.99 -0.92 -7.83
C MET A 136 -1.74 -2.38 -7.45
N VAL A 137 -1.80 -3.29 -8.41
CA VAL A 137 -1.51 -4.72 -8.19
C VAL A 137 -0.08 -4.93 -7.73
N ALA A 138 0.89 -4.21 -8.31
CA ALA A 138 2.30 -4.30 -7.90
C ALA A 138 2.53 -3.90 -6.42
N VAL A 139 1.75 -2.98 -5.88
CA VAL A 139 1.78 -2.61 -4.45
C VAL A 139 1.13 -3.68 -3.56
N MET A 140 0.08 -4.34 -4.07
CA MET A 140 -0.63 -5.38 -3.31
C MET A 140 0.09 -6.74 -3.33
N LEU A 141 0.81 -7.05 -4.38
CA LEU A 141 1.44 -8.36 -4.61
C LEU A 141 2.37 -8.80 -3.47
N PRO A 142 3.28 -7.96 -2.94
CA PRO A 142 4.12 -8.35 -1.80
C PRO A 142 3.33 -8.70 -0.54
N ARG A 143 2.22 -7.98 -0.27
CA ARG A 143 1.35 -8.27 0.87
C ARG A 143 0.62 -9.59 0.71
N ALA A 144 0.13 -9.85 -0.50
CA ALA A 144 -0.52 -11.11 -0.85
C ALA A 144 0.48 -12.28 -0.73
N GLY A 145 1.72 -12.10 -1.17
CA GLY A 145 2.79 -13.09 -1.01
C GLY A 145 3.04 -13.47 0.45
N VAL A 146 3.26 -12.48 1.31
CA VAL A 146 3.47 -12.74 2.75
C VAL A 146 2.25 -13.41 3.40
N ALA A 147 1.04 -13.04 2.99
CA ALA A 147 -0.18 -13.70 3.49
C ALA A 147 -0.28 -15.14 3.01
N ALA A 148 0.06 -15.40 1.75
CA ALA A 148 0.07 -16.74 1.18
C ALA A 148 1.10 -17.66 1.88
N ASP A 149 2.30 -17.16 2.15
CA ASP A 149 3.34 -17.90 2.87
C ASP A 149 2.88 -18.30 4.27
N ARG A 150 2.23 -17.38 5.00
CA ARG A 150 1.67 -17.69 6.33
C ARG A 150 0.55 -18.72 6.28
N ILE A 151 -0.31 -18.65 5.27
CA ILE A 151 -1.38 -19.64 5.08
C ILE A 151 -0.79 -21.00 4.74
N ASP A 152 0.22 -21.05 3.85
CA ASP A 152 0.88 -22.28 3.46
C ASP A 152 1.60 -22.93 4.65
N GLU A 153 2.23 -22.13 5.52
CA GLU A 153 2.86 -22.60 6.77
C GLU A 153 1.83 -23.32 7.67
N VAL A 154 0.65 -22.71 7.84
CA VAL A 154 -0.42 -23.32 8.64
C VAL A 154 -0.94 -24.61 7.99
N ILE A 155 -1.17 -24.60 6.67
CA ILE A 155 -1.68 -25.78 5.93
C ILE A 155 -0.66 -26.94 5.99
N ARG A 156 0.64 -26.63 5.91
CA ARG A 156 1.69 -27.65 5.96
C ARG A 156 2.07 -28.09 7.37
N THR A 157 1.61 -27.37 8.39
CA THR A 157 1.88 -27.75 9.78
C THR A 157 1.17 -29.06 10.09
N LYS A 158 1.96 -30.09 10.36
CA LYS A 158 1.44 -31.39 10.82
C LYS A 158 1.12 -31.29 12.29
N ALA A 159 -0.07 -31.74 12.66
CA ALA A 159 -0.44 -31.82 14.06
C ALA A 159 0.55 -32.75 14.79
N THR A 160 1.02 -32.33 15.95
CA THR A 160 1.88 -33.17 16.81
C THR A 160 1.12 -34.30 17.48
N ILE A 161 -0.20 -34.12 17.60
CA ILE A 161 -1.10 -35.15 18.14
C ILE A 161 -1.85 -35.72 16.95
N HIS A 162 -1.63 -36.98 16.68
CA HIS A 162 -2.32 -37.77 15.65
C HIS A 162 -3.24 -38.78 16.30
N ASP A 163 -4.27 -39.15 15.60
CA ASP A 163 -5.05 -40.31 15.99
C ASP A 163 -4.13 -41.54 15.97
N PRO A 164 -4.29 -42.45 16.96
CA PRO A 164 -3.47 -43.66 17.01
C PRO A 164 -3.65 -44.48 15.74
N ASP A 165 -2.56 -45.06 15.24
CA ASP A 165 -2.65 -46.01 14.14
C ASP A 165 -3.64 -47.18 14.48
N GLU A 166 -4.24 -47.82 13.47
CA GLU A 166 -5.25 -48.87 13.68
C GLU A 166 -4.76 -49.97 14.63
N ALA A 167 -3.44 -50.27 14.63
CA ALA A 167 -2.85 -51.23 15.55
C ALA A 167 -2.88 -50.75 17.01
N ASP A 168 -2.54 -49.51 17.26
CA ASP A 168 -2.52 -48.89 18.59
C ASP A 168 -3.94 -48.65 19.09
N ALA A 169 -4.87 -48.29 18.20
CA ALA A 169 -6.28 -48.16 18.52
C ALA A 169 -6.95 -49.48 18.91
N LYS A 170 -6.55 -50.62 18.30
CA LYS A 170 -6.97 -51.97 18.70
C LYS A 170 -6.36 -52.38 20.04
N ALA A 171 -5.06 -52.13 20.25
CA ALA A 171 -4.42 -52.41 21.51
C ALA A 171 -5.04 -51.63 22.69
N ALA A 172 -5.36 -50.35 22.46
CA ALA A 172 -6.04 -49.51 23.46
C ALA A 172 -7.45 -49.99 23.79
N LYS A 173 -8.17 -50.58 22.81
CA LYS A 173 -9.50 -51.19 23.04
C LYS A 173 -9.43 -52.52 23.77
N GLU A 174 -8.32 -53.27 23.66
CA GLU A 174 -8.10 -54.53 24.41
C GLU A 174 -7.73 -54.30 25.87
N HIS A 175 -7.21 -53.11 26.25
CA HIS A 175 -7.00 -52.73 27.66
C HIS A 175 -8.33 -52.36 28.37
N LYS A 176 -9.20 -53.34 28.50
CA LYS A 176 -10.53 -53.21 29.14
C LYS A 176 -10.49 -52.94 30.65
N ASN A 177 -9.31 -52.91 31.29
CA ASN A 177 -9.16 -52.75 32.74
C ASN A 177 -8.40 -51.44 33.08
N TRP A 178 -8.68 -50.36 32.37
CA TRP A 178 -8.11 -49.08 32.78
C TRP A 178 -8.86 -48.54 34.01
N GLN A 179 -8.24 -48.73 35.18
CA GLN A 179 -8.68 -48.03 36.40
C GLN A 179 -7.95 -46.71 36.43
N GLY A 180 -8.66 -45.63 36.02
CA GLY A 180 -8.13 -44.30 36.10
C GLY A 180 -7.76 -43.94 37.53
N VAL A 181 -6.46 -43.95 37.85
CA VAL A 181 -5.95 -43.38 39.07
C VAL A 181 -5.58 -41.95 38.74
N VAL A 182 -6.31 -40.99 39.30
CA VAL A 182 -5.98 -39.56 39.29
C VAL A 182 -5.06 -39.31 40.50
#